data_61d87cca42da58469559a6e9e81fcd71
#
_entry.id   61d87cca42da58469559a6e9e81fcd71
#
_cell.length_a   1.000
_cell.length_b   1.000
_cell.length_c   1.000
_cell.angle_alpha   90.00
_cell.angle_beta   90.00
_cell.angle_gamma   90.00
#
_symmetry.space_group_name_H-M   'P 1'
#
loop_
_entity.id
_entity.type
_entity.pdbx_description
1 polymer ?
#
loop_
_entity_poly.entity_id
_entity_poly.type
_entity_poly.pdbx_seq_one_letter_code
_entity_poly.pdbx_strand_id
1 'polypeptide(L)'
;PRGLRLRALHARRREPAQRPDPREGRSIPRHCPRRRVMSDPQTFQPVLLEAVGVANGHSLESYRARGGYAPLEKLLAEKQPAEVVEMVKSSGLRGRGGAGFMTGLKWTFLPKDHPGPIYFCVNADESEPGTFNNRILMEDDPHQVLEGTIISAYATRASTAYIYLRYEYPQSWQSLQTAIDEAYAAGYLGENIKGSGFSLNVYLHRGAAAYICGEETGLIESLEGKRAWPRIKPPFPAIEGAFRKPTVVNNIETMACVA
;
A
#
# COMPACT_ATOMS: atom_id res chain seq x y z
N PRO A 1 21.92 76.70 -22.47
CA PRO A 1 21.73 75.29 -22.21
C PRO A 1 20.73 75.10 -21.10
N ARG A 2 19.71 74.34 -21.39
CA ARG A 2 18.39 74.36 -20.79
C ARG A 2 18.33 73.56 -19.49
N GLY A 3 17.83 74.23 -18.43
CA GLY A 3 17.55 73.59 -17.15
C GLY A 3 16.28 72.73 -17.21
N LEU A 4 16.41 71.50 -16.71
CA LEU A 4 15.26 70.63 -16.43
C LEU A 4 14.81 70.86 -14.97
N ARG A 5 13.61 71.41 -14.81
CA ARG A 5 12.96 71.50 -13.49
C ARG A 5 12.36 70.16 -13.13
N LEU A 6 12.88 69.52 -12.11
CA LEU A 6 12.25 68.36 -11.45
C LEU A 6 11.01 68.84 -10.67
N ARG A 7 9.84 68.40 -11.07
CA ARG A 7 8.62 68.53 -10.28
C ARG A 7 8.61 67.43 -9.22
N ALA A 8 8.65 67.80 -7.97
CA ALA A 8 8.43 66.91 -6.83
C ALA A 8 6.98 66.39 -6.84
N LEU A 9 6.81 65.10 -7.11
CA LEU A 9 5.57 64.39 -6.88
C LEU A 9 5.45 64.07 -5.40
N HIS A 10 4.51 64.72 -4.71
CA HIS A 10 4.10 64.36 -3.34
C HIS A 10 3.43 63.00 -3.38
N ALA A 11 4.18 61.98 -3.07
CA ALA A 11 3.61 60.64 -2.78
C ALA A 11 2.86 60.71 -1.43
N ARG A 12 1.53 60.72 -1.50
CA ARG A 12 0.70 60.51 -0.33
C ARG A 12 1.03 59.10 0.21
N ARG A 13 1.59 59.03 1.39
CA ARG A 13 1.75 57.75 2.13
C ARG A 13 0.34 57.24 2.38
N ARG A 14 -0.02 56.12 1.74
CA ARG A 14 -1.16 55.31 2.15
C ARG A 14 -0.75 54.57 3.41
N GLU A 15 -1.50 54.77 4.51
CA GLU A 15 -1.36 53.93 5.69
C GLU A 15 -1.55 52.45 5.31
N PRO A 16 -0.71 51.54 5.84
CA PRO A 16 -0.88 50.11 5.61
C PRO A 16 -2.21 49.66 6.25
N ALA A 17 -3.08 49.08 5.42
CA ALA A 17 -4.30 48.44 5.91
C ALA A 17 -3.95 47.43 7.02
N GLN A 18 -4.54 47.59 8.18
CA GLN A 18 -4.39 46.64 9.30
C GLN A 18 -4.80 45.25 8.80
N ARG A 19 -3.86 44.30 8.89
CA ARG A 19 -4.17 42.88 8.69
C ARG A 19 -5.09 42.45 9.81
N PRO A 20 -6.21 41.76 9.50
CA PRO A 20 -7.09 41.22 10.53
C PRO A 20 -6.29 40.23 11.42
N ASP A 21 -6.54 40.31 12.72
CA ASP A 21 -5.91 39.43 13.74
C ASP A 21 -6.22 37.96 13.40
N PRO A 22 -5.22 37.09 13.22
CA PRO A 22 -5.45 35.68 12.97
C PRO A 22 -6.13 34.92 14.12
N ARG A 23 -6.38 35.62 15.25
CA ARG A 23 -7.08 35.08 16.42
C ARG A 23 -8.59 35.40 16.47
N GLU A 24 -9.12 36.21 15.55
CA GLU A 24 -10.57 36.32 15.41
C GLU A 24 -11.09 35.05 14.72
N GLY A 25 -11.31 34.02 15.54
CA GLY A 25 -11.82 32.75 15.16
C GLY A 25 -13.18 32.86 14.48
N ARG A 26 -13.24 32.67 13.18
CA ARG A 26 -14.45 32.14 12.56
C ARG A 26 -14.72 30.80 13.24
N SER A 27 -15.70 30.76 14.11
CA SER A 27 -16.24 29.51 14.61
C SER A 27 -16.70 28.66 13.43
N ILE A 28 -15.90 27.69 13.06
CA ILE A 28 -16.34 26.64 12.13
C ILE A 28 -17.57 26.01 12.78
N PRO A 29 -18.72 26.00 12.13
CA PRO A 29 -19.91 25.35 12.68
C PRO A 29 -19.54 23.90 12.98
N ARG A 30 -19.55 23.50 14.25
CA ARG A 30 -19.33 22.11 14.71
C ARG A 30 -20.47 21.16 14.31
N HIS A 31 -21.34 21.60 13.42
CA HIS A 31 -22.41 20.80 12.83
C HIS A 31 -22.13 20.66 11.33
N CYS A 32 -21.23 19.76 10.97
CA CYS A 32 -21.36 19.07 9.71
C CYS A 32 -22.68 18.27 9.84
N PRO A 33 -23.73 18.55 9.03
CA PRO A 33 -24.93 17.72 9.07
C PRO A 33 -24.47 16.30 8.79
N ARG A 34 -24.70 15.37 9.74
CA ARG A 34 -24.44 13.96 9.53
C ARG A 34 -25.08 13.62 8.18
N ARG A 35 -24.23 13.33 7.19
CA ARG A 35 -24.72 12.82 5.91
C ARG A 35 -25.64 11.68 6.24
N ARG A 36 -26.93 11.80 5.94
CA ARG A 36 -27.82 10.65 5.90
C ARG A 36 -27.17 9.69 4.92
N VAL A 37 -26.57 8.65 5.42
CA VAL A 37 -26.16 7.50 4.60
C VAL A 37 -27.47 6.96 4.07
N MET A 38 -27.76 7.22 2.79
CA MET A 38 -28.94 6.74 2.09
C MET A 38 -28.70 5.30 1.59
N SER A 39 -28.14 4.45 2.42
CA SER A 39 -28.12 3.01 2.16
C SER A 39 -28.85 2.33 3.31
N ASP A 40 -29.82 1.54 2.97
CA ASP A 40 -30.43 0.60 3.90
C ASP A 40 -29.29 -0.28 4.46
N PRO A 41 -29.01 -0.24 5.79
CA PRO A 41 -27.92 -1.02 6.36
C PRO A 41 -28.06 -2.53 6.12
N GLN A 42 -29.20 -2.99 5.66
CA GLN A 42 -29.47 -4.41 5.39
C GLN A 42 -29.06 -4.88 3.98
N THR A 43 -28.66 -3.98 3.07
CA THR A 43 -28.38 -4.34 1.67
C THR A 43 -26.91 -4.33 1.30
N PHE A 44 -26.02 -3.82 2.15
CA PHE A 44 -24.59 -3.77 1.87
C PHE A 44 -23.79 -4.38 3.02
N GLN A 45 -23.12 -5.50 2.74
CA GLN A 45 -22.10 -6.06 3.62
C GLN A 45 -20.73 -5.65 3.09
N PRO A 46 -19.92 -4.91 3.87
CA PRO A 46 -18.56 -4.61 3.49
C PRO A 46 -17.74 -5.90 3.48
N VAL A 47 -16.97 -6.14 2.42
CA VAL A 47 -16.06 -7.28 2.31
C VAL A 47 -14.64 -6.87 2.72
N LEU A 48 -14.05 -5.91 2.00
CA LEU A 48 -12.70 -5.44 2.30
C LEU A 48 -12.61 -4.53 3.53
N LEU A 49 -13.71 -3.94 3.95
CA LEU A 49 -13.77 -2.95 5.03
C LEU A 49 -14.52 -3.49 6.25
N GLU A 50 -14.58 -4.80 6.41
CA GLU A 50 -15.28 -5.47 7.51
C GLU A 50 -14.71 -5.07 8.88
N ALA A 51 -13.39 -4.86 8.98
CA ALA A 51 -12.72 -4.46 10.22
C ALA A 51 -12.92 -2.99 10.58
N VAL A 52 -13.38 -2.14 9.65
CA VAL A 52 -13.50 -0.70 9.87
C VAL A 52 -14.53 -0.40 10.95
N GLY A 53 -14.06 0.27 12.01
CA GLY A 53 -14.90 0.60 13.17
C GLY A 53 -15.06 -0.54 14.17
N VAL A 54 -14.44 -1.70 13.97
CA VAL A 54 -14.38 -2.79 14.94
C VAL A 54 -13.31 -2.45 15.99
N ALA A 55 -13.66 -2.57 17.26
CA ALA A 55 -12.68 -2.36 18.34
C ALA A 55 -11.53 -3.38 18.22
N ASN A 56 -10.29 -2.90 18.18
CA ASN A 56 -9.09 -3.73 17.95
C ASN A 56 -9.13 -4.55 16.66
N GLY A 57 -9.86 -4.09 15.62
CA GLY A 57 -10.00 -4.76 14.34
C GLY A 57 -8.65 -5.13 13.69
N HIS A 58 -7.62 -4.34 13.97
CA HIS A 58 -6.25 -4.49 13.46
C HIS A 58 -5.43 -5.60 14.13
N SER A 59 -5.93 -6.22 15.23
CA SER A 59 -5.19 -7.26 15.95
C SER A 59 -5.33 -8.64 15.30
N LEU A 60 -4.32 -9.49 15.49
CA LEU A 60 -4.36 -10.89 15.04
C LEU A 60 -5.55 -11.66 15.61
N GLU A 61 -5.90 -11.42 16.88
CA GLU A 61 -7.02 -12.08 17.54
C GLU A 61 -8.34 -11.75 16.83
N SER A 62 -8.60 -10.46 16.57
CA SER A 62 -9.79 -10.00 15.86
C SER A 62 -9.85 -10.53 14.43
N TYR A 63 -8.73 -10.55 13.72
CA TYR A 63 -8.66 -11.07 12.37
C TYR A 63 -8.96 -12.57 12.31
N ARG A 64 -8.39 -13.36 13.22
CA ARG A 64 -8.67 -14.80 13.33
C ARG A 64 -10.11 -15.09 13.74
N ALA A 65 -10.70 -14.29 14.61
CA ALA A 65 -12.10 -14.44 15.00
C ALA A 65 -13.06 -14.26 13.83
N ARG A 66 -12.68 -13.48 12.81
CA ARG A 66 -13.40 -13.28 11.54
C ARG A 66 -13.07 -14.36 10.48
N GLY A 67 -12.28 -15.37 10.81
CA GLY A 67 -11.87 -16.45 9.92
C GLY A 67 -10.56 -16.24 9.18
N GLY A 68 -9.86 -15.13 9.44
CA GLY A 68 -8.57 -14.82 8.82
C GLY A 68 -7.49 -15.86 9.11
N TYR A 69 -6.58 -16.02 8.19
CA TYR A 69 -5.51 -17.02 8.09
C TYR A 69 -5.99 -18.48 7.92
N ALA A 70 -7.25 -18.81 8.11
CA ALA A 70 -7.74 -20.16 7.82
C ALA A 70 -7.66 -20.51 6.32
N PRO A 71 -7.99 -19.57 5.38
CA PRO A 71 -7.74 -19.81 3.95
C PRO A 71 -6.28 -20.05 3.63
N LEU A 72 -5.35 -19.30 4.22
CA LEU A 72 -3.92 -19.50 4.03
C LEU A 72 -3.45 -20.87 4.49
N GLU A 73 -3.84 -21.30 5.71
CA GLU A 73 -3.45 -22.60 6.26
C GLU A 73 -3.94 -23.75 5.36
N LYS A 74 -5.19 -23.67 4.91
CA LYS A 74 -5.76 -24.63 3.97
C LYS A 74 -5.03 -24.62 2.62
N LEU A 75 -4.74 -23.43 2.09
CA LEU A 75 -4.05 -23.28 0.81
C LEU A 75 -2.66 -23.89 0.86
N LEU A 76 -1.88 -23.61 1.90
CA LEU A 76 -0.54 -24.15 2.07
C LEU A 76 -0.51 -25.69 2.22
N ALA A 77 -1.57 -26.27 2.77
CA ALA A 77 -1.69 -27.72 2.94
C ALA A 77 -2.15 -28.44 1.64
N GLU A 78 -3.00 -27.80 0.84
CA GLU A 78 -3.71 -28.49 -0.23
C GLU A 78 -3.29 -28.09 -1.65
N LYS A 79 -2.64 -26.92 -1.84
CA LYS A 79 -2.42 -26.33 -3.15
C LYS A 79 -0.96 -26.13 -3.48
N GLN A 80 -0.63 -26.35 -4.76
CA GLN A 80 0.68 -25.98 -5.28
C GLN A 80 0.71 -24.50 -5.75
N PRO A 81 1.86 -23.83 -5.74
CA PRO A 81 1.99 -22.43 -6.20
C PRO A 81 1.33 -22.14 -7.54
N ALA A 82 1.50 -23.01 -8.53
CA ALA A 82 0.92 -22.83 -9.85
C ALA A 82 -0.61 -22.87 -9.86
N GLU A 83 -1.23 -23.66 -8.98
CA GLU A 83 -2.69 -23.73 -8.84
C GLU A 83 -3.23 -22.42 -8.27
N VAL A 84 -2.52 -21.81 -7.32
CA VAL A 84 -2.89 -20.52 -6.73
C VAL A 84 -2.83 -19.41 -7.79
N VAL A 85 -1.81 -19.41 -8.65
CA VAL A 85 -1.74 -18.47 -9.78
C VAL A 85 -2.96 -18.62 -10.70
N GLU A 86 -3.37 -19.84 -11.03
CA GLU A 86 -4.55 -20.06 -11.89
C GLU A 86 -5.86 -19.69 -11.18
N MET A 87 -5.97 -19.88 -9.85
CA MET A 87 -7.11 -19.41 -9.06
C MET A 87 -7.25 -17.89 -9.14
N VAL A 88 -6.18 -17.14 -8.89
CA VAL A 88 -6.19 -15.67 -8.97
C VAL A 88 -6.41 -15.19 -10.40
N LYS A 89 -5.91 -15.91 -11.40
CA LYS A 89 -6.15 -15.58 -12.81
C LYS A 89 -7.62 -15.81 -13.21
N SER A 90 -8.21 -16.92 -12.81
CA SER A 90 -9.62 -17.24 -13.11
C SER A 90 -10.61 -16.38 -12.33
N SER A 91 -10.24 -15.85 -11.15
CA SER A 91 -11.05 -14.87 -10.42
C SER A 91 -11.24 -13.56 -11.17
N GLY A 92 -10.39 -13.27 -12.17
CA GLY A 92 -10.42 -12.02 -12.92
C GLY A 92 -9.95 -10.80 -12.10
N LEU A 93 -9.31 -11.01 -10.94
CA LEU A 93 -8.81 -9.91 -10.09
C LEU A 93 -7.89 -8.99 -10.87
N ARG A 94 -8.23 -7.72 -10.90
CA ARG A 94 -7.43 -6.65 -11.51
C ARG A 94 -6.71 -5.85 -10.44
N GLY A 95 -5.49 -5.40 -10.76
CA GLY A 95 -4.71 -4.54 -9.89
C GLY A 95 -5.45 -3.24 -9.53
N ARG A 96 -5.40 -2.89 -8.26
CA ARG A 96 -6.10 -1.73 -7.66
C ARG A 96 -5.23 -0.48 -7.56
N GLY A 97 -4.02 -0.52 -8.12
CA GLY A 97 -3.09 0.63 -8.14
C GLY A 97 -3.29 1.61 -9.32
N GLY A 98 -4.43 1.54 -10.01
CA GLY A 98 -4.80 2.45 -11.10
C GLY A 98 -4.77 1.83 -12.51
N ALA A 99 -3.77 1.04 -12.86
CA ALA A 99 -3.61 0.47 -14.21
C ALA A 99 -4.60 -0.67 -14.53
N GLY A 100 -5.19 -1.32 -13.53
CA GLY A 100 -6.19 -2.37 -13.74
C GLY A 100 -5.68 -3.62 -14.45
N PHE A 101 -4.37 -3.89 -14.44
CA PHE A 101 -3.81 -5.08 -15.08
C PHE A 101 -4.21 -6.35 -14.32
N MET A 102 -4.47 -7.45 -15.03
CA MET A 102 -4.88 -8.73 -14.42
C MET A 102 -3.78 -9.29 -13.49
N THR A 103 -4.08 -9.43 -12.21
CA THR A 103 -3.12 -9.80 -11.16
C THR A 103 -2.50 -11.16 -11.41
N GLY A 104 -3.30 -12.20 -11.60
CA GLY A 104 -2.80 -13.55 -11.87
C GLY A 104 -2.00 -13.65 -13.18
N LEU A 105 -2.40 -12.92 -14.22
CA LEU A 105 -1.62 -12.86 -15.46
C LEU A 105 -0.25 -12.20 -15.23
N LYS A 106 -0.17 -11.13 -14.42
CA LYS A 106 1.12 -10.49 -14.08
C LYS A 106 2.08 -11.50 -13.42
N TRP A 107 1.58 -12.38 -12.58
CA TRP A 107 2.40 -13.39 -11.91
C TRP A 107 2.96 -14.44 -12.86
N THR A 108 2.29 -14.73 -13.98
CA THR A 108 2.78 -15.69 -14.98
C THR A 108 4.00 -15.19 -15.76
N PHE A 109 4.34 -13.90 -15.69
CA PHE A 109 5.53 -13.35 -16.36
C PHE A 109 6.85 -13.64 -15.63
N LEU A 110 6.78 -14.13 -14.40
CA LEU A 110 7.96 -14.57 -13.69
C LEU A 110 8.59 -15.80 -14.36
N PRO A 111 9.92 -15.88 -14.45
CA PRO A 111 10.60 -17.05 -15.00
C PRO A 111 10.32 -18.28 -14.11
N LYS A 112 9.97 -19.40 -14.74
CA LYS A 112 9.60 -20.64 -14.03
C LYS A 112 10.78 -21.27 -13.30
N ASP A 113 11.95 -21.24 -13.90
CA ASP A 113 13.15 -21.97 -13.45
C ASP A 113 14.29 -21.03 -13.05
N HIS A 114 13.94 -19.91 -12.35
CA HIS A 114 14.96 -18.97 -11.89
C HIS A 114 15.71 -19.54 -10.67
N PRO A 115 17.05 -19.67 -10.71
CA PRO A 115 17.84 -20.30 -9.66
C PRO A 115 18.05 -19.40 -8.43
N GLY A 116 17.73 -18.13 -8.53
CA GLY A 116 17.95 -17.16 -7.46
C GLY A 116 16.66 -16.73 -6.77
N PRO A 117 16.73 -15.81 -5.82
CA PRO A 117 15.56 -15.30 -5.13
C PRO A 117 14.62 -14.58 -6.08
N ILE A 118 13.33 -14.72 -5.82
CA ILE A 118 12.26 -13.90 -6.38
C ILE A 118 11.79 -12.98 -5.28
N TYR A 119 11.61 -11.69 -5.60
CA TYR A 119 11.11 -10.70 -4.66
C TYR A 119 9.65 -10.35 -4.93
N PHE A 120 8.92 -10.13 -3.87
CA PHE A 120 7.55 -9.63 -3.91
C PHE A 120 7.49 -8.24 -3.27
N CYS A 121 7.05 -7.24 -4.02
CA CYS A 121 6.91 -5.89 -3.50
C CYS A 121 5.43 -5.52 -3.39
N VAL A 122 5.01 -5.10 -2.21
CA VAL A 122 3.69 -4.54 -1.98
C VAL A 122 3.82 -3.02 -2.00
N ASN A 123 3.18 -2.40 -2.98
CA ASN A 123 3.19 -0.97 -3.16
C ASN A 123 2.16 -0.33 -2.22
N ALA A 124 2.67 0.28 -1.15
CA ALA A 124 1.95 1.06 -0.18
C ALA A 124 2.28 2.56 -0.28
N ASP A 125 2.82 3.00 -1.42
CA ASP A 125 3.01 4.42 -1.74
C ASP A 125 1.72 5.00 -2.34
N GLU A 126 0.76 5.30 -1.47
CA GLU A 126 -0.50 5.93 -1.83
C GLU A 126 -0.34 7.45 -1.82
N SER A 127 0.29 7.98 -2.87
CA SER A 127 0.69 9.38 -2.95
C SER A 127 -0.20 10.23 -3.86
N GLU A 128 -1.19 9.64 -4.55
CA GLU A 128 -2.15 10.40 -5.37
C GLU A 128 -3.02 11.30 -4.47
N PRO A 129 -3.07 12.63 -4.72
CA PRO A 129 -3.87 13.55 -3.92
C PRO A 129 -5.33 13.13 -3.83
N GLY A 130 -5.87 13.08 -2.59
CA GLY A 130 -7.25 12.69 -2.32
C GLY A 130 -7.49 11.18 -2.24
N THR A 131 -6.49 10.33 -2.48
CA THR A 131 -6.57 8.87 -2.37
C THR A 131 -6.16 8.42 -0.97
N PHE A 132 -6.96 7.56 -0.33
CA PHE A 132 -6.72 7.07 1.04
C PHE A 132 -7.34 5.68 1.34
N ASN A 133 -7.75 4.95 0.32
CA ASN A 133 -8.38 3.62 0.48
C ASN A 133 -7.37 2.56 0.96
N ASN A 134 -6.12 2.62 0.53
CA ASN A 134 -5.07 1.72 1.01
C ASN A 134 -4.72 1.99 2.47
N ARG A 135 -4.74 3.27 2.88
CA ARG A 135 -4.49 3.69 4.25
C ARG A 135 -5.46 3.03 5.23
N ILE A 136 -6.75 3.02 4.91
CA ILE A 136 -7.79 2.39 5.74
C ILE A 136 -7.48 0.91 5.97
N LEU A 137 -7.12 0.17 4.91
CA LEU A 137 -6.78 -1.25 5.01
C LEU A 137 -5.53 -1.49 5.87
N MET A 138 -4.51 -0.64 5.74
CA MET A 138 -3.28 -0.75 6.51
C MET A 138 -3.47 -0.41 7.99
N GLU A 139 -4.40 0.47 8.33
CA GLU A 139 -4.66 0.92 9.70
C GLU A 139 -5.68 0.04 10.42
N ASP A 140 -6.74 -0.39 9.75
CA ASP A 140 -7.87 -1.10 10.36
C ASP A 140 -7.82 -2.62 10.15
N ASP A 141 -7.20 -3.12 9.05
CA ASP A 141 -7.08 -4.57 8.77
C ASP A 141 -5.73 -4.97 8.14
N PRO A 142 -4.61 -4.70 8.83
CA PRO A 142 -3.28 -5.01 8.32
C PRO A 142 -3.04 -6.50 8.11
N HIS A 143 -3.70 -7.37 8.88
CA HIS A 143 -3.58 -8.82 8.73
C HIS A 143 -4.19 -9.34 7.43
N GLN A 144 -5.28 -8.74 6.93
CA GLN A 144 -5.83 -9.06 5.61
C GLN A 144 -4.82 -8.76 4.49
N VAL A 145 -4.12 -7.62 4.60
CA VAL A 145 -3.04 -7.27 3.68
C VAL A 145 -1.88 -8.27 3.77
N LEU A 146 -1.49 -8.68 4.99
CA LEU A 146 -0.42 -9.65 5.20
C LEU A 146 -0.79 -11.04 4.69
N GLU A 147 -1.99 -11.53 4.97
CA GLU A 147 -2.44 -12.84 4.47
C GLU A 147 -2.38 -12.89 2.94
N GLY A 148 -2.95 -11.87 2.27
CA GLY A 148 -2.87 -11.78 0.82
C GLY A 148 -1.45 -11.65 0.28
N THR A 149 -0.57 -10.99 1.02
CA THR A 149 0.87 -10.92 0.68
C THR A 149 1.54 -12.29 0.79
N ILE A 150 1.25 -13.05 1.85
CA ILE A 150 1.80 -14.40 2.06
C ILE A 150 1.31 -15.35 0.96
N ILE A 151 0.00 -15.35 0.67
CA ILE A 151 -0.59 -16.15 -0.42
C ILE A 151 0.06 -15.81 -1.77
N SER A 152 0.23 -14.52 -2.04
CA SER A 152 0.85 -14.03 -3.29
C SER A 152 2.32 -14.40 -3.39
N ALA A 153 3.07 -14.30 -2.29
CA ALA A 153 4.47 -14.70 -2.23
C ALA A 153 4.62 -16.21 -2.44
N TYR A 154 3.74 -17.01 -1.83
CA TYR A 154 3.69 -18.46 -2.08
C TYR A 154 3.43 -18.77 -3.56
N ALA A 155 2.40 -18.19 -4.15
CA ALA A 155 2.04 -18.39 -5.55
C ALA A 155 3.19 -18.03 -6.52
N THR A 156 3.91 -16.96 -6.21
CA THR A 156 5.03 -16.47 -7.02
C THR A 156 6.38 -17.08 -6.63
N ARG A 157 6.43 -17.93 -5.62
CA ARG A 157 7.64 -18.57 -5.07
C ARG A 157 8.65 -17.54 -4.55
N ALA A 158 8.18 -16.39 -4.09
CA ALA A 158 9.02 -15.38 -3.47
C ALA A 158 9.36 -15.79 -2.04
N SER A 159 10.62 -15.68 -1.66
CA SER A 159 11.09 -15.93 -0.30
C SER A 159 11.23 -14.66 0.54
N THR A 160 11.10 -13.52 -0.10
CA THR A 160 11.20 -12.21 0.54
C THR A 160 10.17 -11.26 -0.04
N ALA A 161 9.42 -10.59 0.83
CA ALA A 161 8.50 -9.55 0.47
C ALA A 161 8.87 -8.22 1.13
N TYR A 162 8.69 -7.14 0.40
CA TYR A 162 8.86 -5.78 0.89
C TYR A 162 7.53 -5.05 0.80
N ILE A 163 7.05 -4.51 1.91
CA ILE A 163 5.94 -3.56 1.93
C ILE A 163 6.55 -2.16 1.90
N TYR A 164 6.46 -1.49 0.75
CA TYR A 164 7.00 -0.15 0.57
C TYR A 164 5.94 0.88 0.94
N LEU A 165 6.07 1.47 2.13
CA LEU A 165 5.10 2.40 2.71
C LEU A 165 5.55 3.85 2.50
N ARG A 166 4.62 4.72 2.07
CA ARG A 166 4.91 6.16 2.01
C ARG A 166 5.22 6.73 3.40
N TYR A 167 6.11 7.72 3.43
CA TYR A 167 6.64 8.31 4.67
C TYR A 167 5.55 8.93 5.57
N GLU A 168 4.53 9.54 4.97
CA GLU A 168 3.51 10.34 5.64
C GLU A 168 2.44 9.54 6.38
N TYR A 169 2.55 8.21 6.41
CA TYR A 169 1.59 7.32 7.08
C TYR A 169 2.17 6.67 8.36
N PRO A 170 2.42 7.46 9.44
CA PRO A 170 3.02 6.93 10.66
C PRO A 170 2.11 5.92 11.39
N GLN A 171 0.79 6.07 11.31
CA GLN A 171 -0.16 5.12 11.92
C GLN A 171 -0.17 3.80 11.17
N SER A 172 -0.22 3.85 9.83
CA SER A 172 -0.11 2.64 9.00
C SER A 172 1.21 1.91 9.23
N TRP A 173 2.31 2.65 9.48
CA TRP A 173 3.60 2.05 9.87
C TRP A 173 3.46 1.24 11.16
N GLN A 174 2.88 1.83 12.21
CA GLN A 174 2.73 1.16 13.51
C GLN A 174 1.84 -0.07 13.39
N SER A 175 0.69 0.07 12.70
CA SER A 175 -0.27 -1.02 12.52
C SER A 175 0.34 -2.19 11.75
N LEU A 176 0.98 -1.92 10.60
CA LEU A 176 1.65 -2.96 9.81
C LEU A 176 2.82 -3.60 10.55
N GLN A 177 3.64 -2.82 11.28
CA GLN A 177 4.75 -3.39 12.03
C GLN A 177 4.26 -4.32 13.14
N THR A 178 3.23 -3.89 13.89
CA THR A 178 2.61 -4.74 14.91
C THR A 178 2.06 -6.03 14.31
N ALA A 179 1.34 -5.93 13.19
CA ALA A 179 0.78 -7.10 12.52
C ALA A 179 1.87 -8.06 11.97
N ILE A 180 2.98 -7.53 11.47
CA ILE A 180 4.13 -8.33 11.03
C ILE A 180 4.73 -9.08 12.23
N ASP A 181 4.94 -8.39 13.36
CA ASP A 181 5.51 -8.99 14.57
C ASP A 181 4.58 -10.08 15.13
N GLU A 182 3.27 -9.83 15.18
CA GLU A 182 2.25 -10.82 15.56
C GLU A 182 2.23 -12.03 14.59
N ALA A 183 2.37 -11.80 13.28
CA ALA A 183 2.41 -12.86 12.28
C ALA A 183 3.66 -13.74 12.42
N TYR A 184 4.83 -13.15 12.72
CA TYR A 184 6.03 -13.93 13.05
C TYR A 184 5.84 -14.75 14.32
N ALA A 185 5.34 -14.15 15.40
CA ALA A 185 5.09 -14.82 16.67
C ALA A 185 4.10 -15.99 16.54
N ALA A 186 3.11 -15.85 15.66
CA ALA A 186 2.11 -16.90 15.41
C ALA A 186 2.54 -17.94 14.36
N GLY A 187 3.73 -17.81 13.75
CA GLY A 187 4.25 -18.73 12.74
C GLY A 187 3.59 -18.63 11.36
N TYR A 188 3.06 -17.44 11.02
CA TYR A 188 2.58 -17.12 9.67
C TYR A 188 3.67 -16.49 8.79
N LEU A 189 4.80 -16.10 9.39
CA LEU A 189 5.99 -15.60 8.71
C LEU A 189 7.24 -16.31 9.25
N GLY A 190 8.35 -16.22 8.53
CA GLY A 190 9.61 -16.85 8.86
C GLY A 190 9.82 -18.16 8.14
N GLU A 191 10.49 -19.11 8.82
CA GLU A 191 10.84 -20.41 8.24
C GLU A 191 9.72 -21.43 8.41
N ASN A 192 9.52 -22.25 7.40
CA ASN A 192 8.59 -23.40 7.42
C ASN A 192 7.20 -23.04 7.95
N ILE A 193 6.57 -22.04 7.34
CA ILE A 193 5.26 -21.49 7.73
C ILE A 193 4.25 -22.64 7.89
N LYS A 194 3.71 -22.80 9.12
CA LYS A 194 2.73 -23.85 9.45
C LYS A 194 3.10 -25.26 9.02
N GLY A 195 4.40 -25.57 8.90
CA GLY A 195 4.88 -26.89 8.50
C GLY A 195 4.78 -27.19 7.00
N SER A 196 4.48 -26.19 6.16
CA SER A 196 4.28 -26.35 4.71
C SER A 196 5.56 -26.50 3.89
N GLY A 197 6.73 -26.26 4.50
CA GLY A 197 8.01 -26.14 3.78
C GLY A 197 8.22 -24.77 3.13
N PHE A 198 7.21 -23.90 3.08
CA PHE A 198 7.36 -22.55 2.58
C PHE A 198 7.93 -21.62 3.65
N SER A 199 8.85 -20.74 3.23
CA SER A 199 9.47 -19.75 4.10
C SER A 199 9.36 -18.37 3.47
N LEU A 200 8.98 -17.35 4.24
CA LEU A 200 8.83 -15.98 3.78
C LEU A 200 9.29 -14.99 4.85
N ASN A 201 10.17 -14.09 4.47
CA ASN A 201 10.48 -12.91 5.27
C ASN A 201 9.78 -11.68 4.70
N VAL A 202 9.12 -10.91 5.56
CA VAL A 202 8.44 -9.66 5.20
C VAL A 202 9.15 -8.49 5.87
N TYR A 203 9.51 -7.49 5.08
CA TYR A 203 10.16 -6.27 5.55
C TYR A 203 9.27 -5.07 5.24
N LEU A 204 9.00 -4.27 6.27
CA LEU A 204 8.35 -2.98 6.11
C LEU A 204 9.40 -1.92 5.80
N HIS A 205 9.35 -1.34 4.61
CA HIS A 205 10.26 -0.28 4.17
C HIS A 205 9.53 1.06 4.13
N ARG A 206 10.07 2.07 4.81
CA ARG A 206 9.51 3.42 4.81
C ARG A 206 10.18 4.27 3.74
N GLY A 207 9.40 4.73 2.77
CA GLY A 207 9.86 5.62 1.72
C GLY A 207 10.25 7.01 2.23
N ALA A 208 10.77 7.86 1.35
CA ALA A 208 11.26 9.21 1.66
C ALA A 208 10.38 10.32 1.05
N ALA A 209 9.06 10.13 1.02
CA ALA A 209 8.06 11.13 0.60
C ALA A 209 8.18 11.58 -0.87
N ALA A 210 8.41 10.66 -1.80
CA ALA A 210 8.45 10.97 -3.22
C ALA A 210 7.28 10.31 -3.97
N TYR A 211 6.38 11.11 -4.56
CA TYR A 211 5.23 10.63 -5.36
C TYR A 211 5.62 9.58 -6.41
N ILE A 212 6.78 9.75 -7.06
CA ILE A 212 7.26 8.85 -8.11
C ILE A 212 7.52 7.42 -7.61
N CYS A 213 7.66 7.20 -6.30
CA CYS A 213 7.78 5.88 -5.72
C CYS A 213 6.50 5.03 -5.83
N GLY A 214 5.36 5.65 -6.20
CA GLY A 214 4.15 4.93 -6.60
C GLY A 214 4.28 4.19 -7.94
N GLU A 215 5.21 4.61 -8.82
CA GLU A 215 5.57 3.87 -10.04
C GLU A 215 6.47 2.68 -9.67
N GLU A 216 6.17 1.48 -10.22
CA GLU A 216 6.80 0.23 -9.77
C GLU A 216 8.33 0.22 -9.88
N THR A 217 8.93 0.86 -10.88
CA THR A 217 10.39 0.88 -11.05
C THR A 217 11.04 1.99 -10.24
N GLY A 218 10.35 3.11 -10.03
CA GLY A 218 10.75 4.15 -9.09
C GLY A 218 10.76 3.65 -7.65
N LEU A 219 9.75 2.84 -7.27
CA LEU A 219 9.72 2.13 -5.99
C LEU A 219 10.95 1.23 -5.82
N ILE A 220 11.25 0.41 -6.84
CA ILE A 220 12.40 -0.50 -6.81
C ILE A 220 13.72 0.27 -6.67
N GLU A 221 13.93 1.35 -7.43
CA GLU A 221 15.13 2.18 -7.30
C GLU A 221 15.27 2.76 -5.89
N SER A 222 14.16 3.25 -5.30
CA SER A 222 14.15 3.76 -3.94
C SER A 222 14.43 2.66 -2.90
N LEU A 223 13.84 1.48 -3.07
CA LEU A 223 14.08 0.32 -2.21
C LEU A 223 15.57 -0.09 -2.21
N GLU A 224 16.24 0.06 -3.35
CA GLU A 224 17.68 -0.19 -3.52
C GLU A 224 18.56 0.94 -2.96
N GLY A 225 17.99 1.98 -2.34
CA GLY A 225 18.72 3.13 -1.78
C GLY A 225 19.18 4.16 -2.81
N LYS A 226 18.63 4.12 -4.02
CA LYS A 226 18.92 5.05 -5.10
C LYS A 226 17.84 6.13 -5.21
N ARG A 227 18.08 7.14 -6.08
CA ARG A 227 17.01 8.07 -6.48
C ARG A 227 15.93 7.30 -7.24
N ALA A 228 14.66 7.57 -6.92
CA ALA A 228 13.50 6.88 -7.47
C ALA A 228 13.21 7.26 -8.93
N TRP A 229 14.18 7.19 -9.81
CA TRP A 229 13.98 7.43 -11.23
C TRP A 229 13.41 6.17 -11.89
N PRO A 230 12.26 6.27 -12.58
CA PRO A 230 11.70 5.14 -13.31
C PRO A 230 12.68 4.56 -14.32
N ARG A 231 12.71 3.23 -14.40
CA ARG A 231 13.54 2.51 -15.37
C ARG A 231 12.87 2.47 -16.74
N ILE A 232 13.68 2.48 -17.79
CA ILE A 232 13.21 2.20 -19.16
C ILE A 232 12.85 0.72 -19.26
N LYS A 233 11.70 0.42 -19.82
CA LYS A 233 11.23 -0.95 -20.08
C LYS A 233 11.30 -1.24 -21.58
N PRO A 234 11.74 -2.42 -22.06
CA PRO A 234 12.27 -3.54 -21.28
C PRO A 234 13.69 -3.30 -20.73
N PRO A 235 14.15 -4.05 -19.69
CA PRO A 235 13.49 -5.19 -19.07
C PRO A 235 12.35 -4.81 -18.12
N PHE A 236 11.34 -5.67 -18.03
CA PHE A 236 10.27 -5.52 -17.04
C PHE A 236 10.70 -6.08 -15.68
N PRO A 237 10.13 -5.60 -14.53
CA PRO A 237 10.51 -6.06 -13.19
C PRO A 237 10.38 -7.57 -12.97
N ALA A 238 9.45 -8.22 -13.67
CA ALA A 238 9.31 -9.68 -13.63
C ALA A 238 10.57 -10.44 -14.12
N ILE A 239 11.40 -9.79 -14.93
CA ILE A 239 12.67 -10.33 -15.43
C ILE A 239 13.85 -9.75 -14.65
N GLU A 240 13.89 -8.41 -14.49
CA GLU A 240 14.95 -7.70 -13.77
C GLU A 240 14.36 -6.57 -12.94
N GLY A 241 14.00 -6.87 -11.70
CA GLY A 241 13.42 -5.96 -10.72
C GLY A 241 14.40 -5.56 -9.63
N ALA A 242 13.95 -5.72 -8.36
CA ALA A 242 14.75 -5.37 -7.19
C ALA A 242 16.03 -6.20 -7.11
N PHE A 243 17.14 -5.50 -6.86
CA PHE A 243 18.48 -6.11 -6.79
C PHE A 243 18.82 -6.97 -8.01
N ARG A 244 18.32 -6.57 -9.18
CA ARG A 244 18.45 -7.28 -10.47
C ARG A 244 17.90 -8.71 -10.45
N LYS A 245 16.88 -8.96 -9.64
CA LYS A 245 16.22 -10.27 -9.56
C LYS A 245 14.76 -10.14 -10.02
N PRO A 246 14.13 -11.23 -10.45
CA PRO A 246 12.71 -11.22 -10.78
C PRO A 246 11.89 -10.69 -9.63
N THR A 247 11.02 -9.74 -9.92
CA THR A 247 10.23 -9.05 -8.89
C THR A 247 8.82 -8.80 -9.39
N VAL A 248 7.84 -9.07 -8.54
CA VAL A 248 6.45 -8.67 -8.76
C VAL A 248 6.12 -7.51 -7.83
N VAL A 249 5.48 -6.49 -8.37
CA VAL A 249 4.97 -5.35 -7.59
C VAL A 249 3.44 -5.35 -7.67
N ASN A 250 2.76 -5.39 -6.52
CA ASN A 250 1.31 -5.30 -6.43
C ASN A 250 0.89 -4.24 -5.42
N ASN A 251 -0.27 -3.64 -5.61
CA ASN A 251 -0.83 -2.63 -4.71
C ASN A 251 -1.41 -3.27 -3.43
N ILE A 252 -1.47 -2.53 -2.32
CA ILE A 252 -2.03 -2.94 -1.02
C ILE A 252 -3.45 -3.51 -1.14
N GLU A 253 -4.38 -2.78 -1.76
CA GLU A 253 -5.77 -3.24 -1.89
C GLU A 253 -5.88 -4.52 -2.73
N THR A 254 -4.99 -4.67 -3.73
CA THR A 254 -4.92 -5.92 -4.49
C THR A 254 -4.55 -7.09 -3.58
N MET A 255 -3.66 -6.89 -2.61
CA MET A 255 -3.31 -7.94 -1.65
C MET A 255 -4.47 -8.26 -0.73
N ALA A 256 -5.15 -7.26 -0.18
CA ALA A 256 -6.36 -7.47 0.61
C ALA A 256 -7.50 -8.21 -0.15
N CYS A 257 -7.53 -8.11 -1.49
CA CYS A 257 -8.47 -8.86 -2.32
C CYS A 257 -8.05 -10.32 -2.58
N VAL A 258 -6.81 -10.69 -2.30
CA VAL A 258 -6.29 -12.06 -2.50
C VAL A 258 -6.56 -12.94 -1.27
N ALA A 259 -6.66 -12.33 -0.08
CA ALA A 259 -6.91 -12.97 1.21
C ALA A 259 -8.31 -13.64 1.34
#